data_3269dfb2c08a2d160f1017dcb1b15800
#
_entry.id   3269dfb2c08a2d160f1017dcb1b15800
#
_cell.length_a   1.000
_cell.length_b   1.000
_cell.length_c   1.000
_cell.angle_alpha   90.00
_cell.angle_beta   90.00
_cell.angle_gamma   90.00
#
_symmetry.space_group_name_H-M   'P 1'
#
loop_
_entity.id
_entity.type
_entity.pdbx_description
1 polymer ?
#
loop_
_entity_poly.entity_id
_entity_poly.type
_entity_poly.pdbx_seq_one_letter_code
_entity_poly.pdbx_strand_id
1 'polypeptide(L)'
;MPNEKYSFNFTVDEVKEIDKELTNHKRAIAFQILYLFIFILLIAMSILFFYFTEIFLGMLLVYTIFITASYFKIKKSLKVNMARIAGNTYLYEFYEDEILVNIIDSISTRTVHIKYSDITWVKNLKNHFAIFYANQYYFLRKSDLIENAKITML
;
A
#
# COMPACT_ATOMS: atom_id res chain seq x y z
N MET A 1 -2.24 -7.18 -32.15
CA MET A 1 -0.85 -7.19 -31.62
C MET A 1 -0.77 -6.13 -30.54
N PRO A 2 -0.01 -6.33 -29.44
CA PRO A 2 0.15 -5.27 -28.44
C PRO A 2 0.85 -4.05 -29.07
N ASN A 3 0.37 -2.87 -28.72
CA ASN A 3 0.96 -1.62 -29.21
C ASN A 3 2.34 -1.36 -28.60
N GLU A 4 2.53 -1.75 -27.34
CA GLU A 4 3.76 -1.55 -26.57
C GLU A 4 3.93 -2.65 -25.52
N LYS A 5 5.20 -2.97 -25.20
CA LYS A 5 5.56 -3.96 -24.19
C LYS A 5 6.63 -3.40 -23.26
N TYR A 6 6.46 -3.59 -21.95
CA TYR A 6 7.41 -3.16 -20.93
C TYR A 6 7.63 -4.28 -19.91
N SER A 7 8.87 -4.44 -19.49
CA SER A 7 9.24 -5.39 -18.43
C SER A 7 9.85 -4.65 -17.25
N PHE A 8 9.31 -4.89 -16.06
CA PHE A 8 9.72 -4.22 -14.83
C PHE A 8 10.11 -5.25 -13.76
N ASN A 9 11.28 -5.03 -13.17
CA ASN A 9 11.70 -5.67 -11.93
C ASN A 9 11.85 -4.58 -10.89
N PHE A 10 11.11 -4.68 -9.80
CA PHE A 10 11.19 -3.71 -8.71
C PHE A 10 12.24 -4.13 -7.69
N THR A 11 13.08 -3.21 -7.27
CA THR A 11 13.95 -3.41 -6.10
C THR A 11 13.17 -3.22 -4.81
N VAL A 12 13.67 -3.78 -3.71
CA VAL A 12 13.02 -3.61 -2.38
C VAL A 12 12.95 -2.13 -2.00
N ASP A 13 13.93 -1.33 -2.39
CA ASP A 13 13.96 0.10 -2.04
C ASP A 13 12.97 0.91 -2.88
N GLU A 14 12.78 0.59 -4.17
CA GLU A 14 11.71 1.17 -4.99
C GLU A 14 10.33 0.87 -4.41
N VAL A 15 10.09 -0.39 -4.00
CA VAL A 15 8.80 -0.78 -3.38
C VAL A 15 8.56 -0.01 -2.08
N LYS A 16 9.60 0.22 -1.25
CA LYS A 16 9.49 1.06 -0.05
C LYS A 16 9.17 2.52 -0.37
N GLU A 17 9.80 3.09 -1.42
CA GLU A 17 9.52 4.46 -1.87
C GLU A 17 8.07 4.58 -2.33
N ILE A 18 7.60 3.67 -3.16
CA ILE A 18 6.21 3.59 -3.63
C ILE A 18 5.24 3.48 -2.45
N ASP A 19 5.50 2.57 -1.49
CA ASP A 19 4.65 2.39 -0.31
C ASP A 19 4.58 3.67 0.54
N LYS A 20 5.70 4.34 0.75
CA LYS A 20 5.76 5.62 1.47
C LYS A 20 4.94 6.72 0.80
N GLU A 21 4.93 6.79 -0.54
CA GLU A 21 4.15 7.75 -1.30
C GLU A 21 2.66 7.39 -1.37
N LEU A 22 2.33 6.10 -1.41
CA LEU A 22 0.95 5.62 -1.41
C LEU A 22 0.31 5.75 -0.04
N THR A 23 1.06 5.38 1.00
CA THR A 23 0.60 5.47 2.38
C THR A 23 0.42 6.94 2.71
N ASN A 24 -0.83 7.36 2.82
CA ASN A 24 -1.15 8.75 3.12
C ASN A 24 -0.64 9.06 4.54
N HIS A 25 0.57 9.60 4.63
CA HIS A 25 1.27 9.90 5.89
C HIS A 25 0.40 10.73 6.85
N LYS A 26 -0.49 11.57 6.28
CA LYS A 26 -1.48 12.34 7.05
C LYS A 26 -2.48 11.45 7.78
N ARG A 27 -2.94 10.35 7.17
CA ARG A 27 -3.85 9.40 7.83
C ARG A 27 -3.17 8.64 8.96
N ALA A 28 -1.93 8.18 8.75
CA ALA A 28 -1.16 7.51 9.79
C ALA A 28 -0.92 8.42 10.99
N ILE A 29 -0.57 9.70 10.75
CA ILE A 29 -0.42 10.71 11.80
C ILE A 29 -1.76 10.99 12.50
N ALA A 30 -2.87 11.13 11.75
CA ALA A 30 -4.19 11.34 12.34
C ALA A 30 -4.61 10.20 13.27
N PHE A 31 -4.34 8.94 12.89
CA PHE A 31 -4.57 7.78 13.75
C PHE A 31 -3.68 7.81 15.00
N GLN A 32 -2.42 8.20 14.90
CA GLN A 32 -1.52 8.34 16.05
C GLN A 32 -2.00 9.43 17.02
N ILE A 33 -2.45 10.58 16.51
CA ILE A 33 -3.00 11.67 17.31
C ILE A 33 -4.30 11.22 18.00
N LEU A 34 -5.21 10.57 17.29
CA LEU A 34 -6.45 10.04 17.87
C LEU A 34 -6.15 9.03 18.97
N TYR A 35 -5.17 8.16 18.76
CA TYR A 35 -4.72 7.19 19.76
C TYR A 35 -4.19 7.87 21.02
N LEU A 36 -3.32 8.86 20.86
CA LEU A 36 -2.78 9.64 21.97
C LEU A 36 -3.88 10.36 22.75
N PHE A 37 -4.87 10.90 22.06
CA PHE A 37 -6.01 11.58 22.68
C PHE A 37 -6.84 10.61 23.53
N ILE A 38 -7.17 9.42 23.01
CA ILE A 38 -7.89 8.37 23.78
C ILE A 38 -7.09 7.94 24.99
N PHE A 39 -5.76 7.79 24.86
CA PHE A 39 -4.88 7.42 25.96
C PHE A 39 -4.89 8.47 27.08
N ILE A 40 -4.79 9.76 26.73
CA ILE A 40 -4.86 10.86 27.70
C ILE A 40 -6.22 10.90 28.39
N LEU A 41 -7.31 10.68 27.64
CA LEU A 41 -8.67 10.66 28.17
C LEU A 41 -8.87 9.52 29.20
N LEU A 42 -8.35 8.33 28.93
CA LEU A 42 -8.38 7.20 29.86
C LEU A 42 -7.61 7.48 31.15
N ILE A 43 -6.45 8.14 31.07
CA ILE A 43 -5.69 8.59 32.24
C ILE A 43 -6.50 9.60 33.06
N ALA A 44 -7.08 10.62 32.39
CA ALA A 44 -7.90 11.63 33.05
C ALA A 44 -9.11 11.01 33.78
N MET A 45 -9.79 10.05 33.15
CA MET A 45 -10.89 9.30 33.75
C MET A 45 -10.44 8.47 34.96
N SER A 46 -9.27 7.85 34.91
CA SER A 46 -8.69 7.10 36.04
C SER A 46 -8.45 8.00 37.27
N ILE A 47 -8.04 9.26 37.04
CA ILE A 47 -7.79 10.23 38.10
C ILE A 47 -9.13 10.73 38.70
N LEU A 48 -10.10 11.02 37.83
CA LEU A 48 -11.41 11.57 38.26
C LEU A 48 -12.26 10.55 38.99
N PHE A 49 -12.19 9.30 38.60
CA PHE A 49 -12.98 8.20 39.19
C PHE A 49 -12.08 7.24 40.00
N PHE A 50 -11.52 7.73 41.07
CA PHE A 50 -10.58 7.01 41.94
C PHE A 50 -11.05 5.60 42.34
N TYR A 51 -12.35 5.41 42.59
CA TYR A 51 -12.94 4.12 42.91
C TYR A 51 -12.91 3.09 41.77
N PHE A 52 -12.69 3.52 40.53
CA PHE A 52 -12.64 2.65 39.34
C PHE A 52 -11.25 2.58 38.72
N THR A 53 -10.23 3.06 39.42
CA THR A 53 -8.85 3.17 38.92
C THR A 53 -8.31 1.82 38.43
N GLU A 54 -8.56 0.73 39.16
CA GLU A 54 -8.10 -0.60 38.79
C GLU A 54 -8.71 -1.08 37.46
N ILE A 55 -10.00 -0.83 37.26
CA ILE A 55 -10.70 -1.18 36.00
C ILE A 55 -10.14 -0.39 34.83
N PHE A 56 -9.93 0.91 35.01
CA PHE A 56 -9.38 1.77 33.96
C PHE A 56 -7.94 1.42 33.62
N LEU A 57 -7.11 1.10 34.61
CA LEU A 57 -5.74 0.62 34.41
C LEU A 57 -5.71 -0.72 33.65
N GLY A 58 -6.62 -1.65 34.01
CA GLY A 58 -6.77 -2.91 33.31
C GLY A 58 -7.15 -2.71 31.83
N MET A 59 -8.12 -1.83 31.54
CA MET A 59 -8.51 -1.49 30.16
C MET A 59 -7.36 -0.86 29.39
N LEU A 60 -6.61 0.03 30.00
CA LEU A 60 -5.46 0.71 29.38
C LEU A 60 -4.36 -0.29 29.01
N LEU A 61 -4.10 -1.26 29.89
CA LEU A 61 -3.12 -2.33 29.64
C LEU A 61 -3.55 -3.20 28.46
N VAL A 62 -4.80 -3.68 28.44
CA VAL A 62 -5.35 -4.49 27.34
C VAL A 62 -5.30 -3.71 26.03
N TYR A 63 -5.67 -2.44 26.03
CA TYR A 63 -5.64 -1.58 24.87
C TYR A 63 -4.22 -1.41 24.31
N THR A 64 -3.23 -1.18 25.18
CA THR A 64 -1.82 -1.06 24.80
C THR A 64 -1.29 -2.35 24.16
N ILE A 65 -1.61 -3.51 24.74
CA ILE A 65 -1.23 -4.81 24.20
C ILE A 65 -1.85 -5.01 22.80
N PHE A 66 -3.14 -4.73 22.66
CA PHE A 66 -3.86 -4.90 21.39
C PHE A 66 -3.26 -4.05 20.25
N ILE A 67 -2.95 -2.78 20.54
CA ILE A 67 -2.35 -1.89 19.54
C ILE A 67 -0.94 -2.29 19.19
N THR A 68 -0.13 -2.66 20.18
CA THR A 68 1.24 -3.11 19.96
C THR A 68 1.23 -4.37 19.08
N ALA A 69 0.39 -5.35 19.39
CA ALA A 69 0.23 -6.55 18.58
C ALA A 69 -0.24 -6.27 17.17
N SER A 70 -1.22 -5.36 17.00
CA SER A 70 -1.72 -4.92 15.69
C SER A 70 -0.64 -4.23 14.87
N TYR A 71 0.16 -3.36 15.48
CA TYR A 71 1.29 -2.70 14.83
C TYR A 71 2.32 -3.70 14.30
N PHE A 72 2.72 -4.67 15.12
CA PHE A 72 3.67 -5.71 14.70
C PHE A 72 3.11 -6.59 13.58
N LYS A 73 1.82 -6.95 13.64
CA LYS A 73 1.15 -7.73 12.59
C LYS A 73 1.15 -6.99 11.26
N ILE A 74 0.78 -5.70 11.27
CA ILE A 74 0.79 -4.84 10.06
C ILE A 74 2.20 -4.71 9.51
N LYS A 75 3.19 -4.40 10.34
CA LYS A 75 4.59 -4.27 9.91
C LYS A 75 5.15 -5.55 9.29
N LYS A 76 4.82 -6.72 9.88
CA LYS A 76 5.22 -8.02 9.32
C LYS A 76 4.55 -8.29 7.97
N SER A 77 3.25 -8.02 7.84
CA SER A 77 2.49 -8.19 6.60
C SER A 77 3.05 -7.30 5.48
N LEU A 78 3.32 -6.02 5.76
CA LEU A 78 3.92 -5.08 4.81
C LEU A 78 5.29 -5.59 4.31
N LYS A 79 6.17 -6.02 5.22
CA LYS A 79 7.49 -6.55 4.85
C LYS A 79 7.40 -7.76 3.91
N VAL A 80 6.48 -8.69 4.18
CA VAL A 80 6.26 -9.87 3.34
C VAL A 80 5.74 -9.47 1.96
N ASN A 81 4.77 -8.55 1.90
CA ASN A 81 4.20 -8.08 0.64
C ASN A 81 5.23 -7.32 -0.20
N MET A 82 6.05 -6.47 0.42
CA MET A 82 7.15 -5.76 -0.27
C MET A 82 8.17 -6.74 -0.87
N ALA A 83 8.60 -7.74 -0.10
CA ALA A 83 9.53 -8.75 -0.58
C ALA A 83 8.96 -9.55 -1.77
N ARG A 84 7.66 -9.86 -1.73
CA ARG A 84 6.96 -10.55 -2.81
C ARG A 84 6.90 -9.69 -4.08
N ILE A 85 6.56 -8.40 -3.95
CA ILE A 85 6.50 -7.48 -5.10
C ILE A 85 7.89 -7.33 -5.72
N ALA A 86 8.94 -7.15 -4.91
CA ALA A 86 10.31 -6.99 -5.40
C ALA A 86 10.89 -8.27 -6.02
N GLY A 87 10.37 -9.45 -5.65
CA GLY A 87 10.80 -10.74 -6.21
C GLY A 87 10.17 -11.11 -7.54
N ASN A 88 9.15 -10.36 -8.00
CA ASN A 88 8.41 -10.66 -9.21
C ASN A 88 8.89 -9.82 -10.40
N THR A 89 8.81 -10.42 -11.60
CA THR A 89 8.92 -9.70 -12.87
C THR A 89 7.53 -9.37 -13.39
N TYR A 90 7.32 -8.13 -13.76
CA TYR A 90 6.06 -7.65 -14.31
C TYR A 90 6.25 -7.32 -15.79
N LEU A 91 5.51 -8.00 -16.65
CA LEU A 91 5.48 -7.72 -18.08
C LEU A 91 4.14 -7.10 -18.43
N TYR A 92 4.17 -5.85 -18.89
CA TYR A 92 3.00 -5.09 -19.31
C TYR A 92 2.91 -5.09 -20.84
N GLU A 93 1.75 -5.43 -21.37
CA GLU A 93 1.41 -5.33 -22.77
C GLU A 93 0.19 -4.42 -22.91
N PHE A 94 0.35 -3.32 -23.64
CA PHE A 94 -0.70 -2.32 -23.86
C PHE A 94 -1.44 -2.62 -25.15
N TYR A 95 -2.76 -2.77 -25.07
CA TYR A 95 -3.68 -2.92 -26.18
C TYR A 95 -4.58 -1.67 -26.26
N GLU A 96 -5.43 -1.60 -27.28
CA GLU A 96 -6.34 -0.46 -27.47
C GLU A 96 -7.34 -0.31 -26.30
N ASP A 97 -7.86 -1.41 -25.77
CA ASP A 97 -8.94 -1.43 -24.77
C ASP A 97 -8.49 -1.91 -23.40
N GLU A 98 -7.31 -2.53 -23.28
CA GLU A 98 -6.86 -3.15 -22.04
C GLU A 98 -5.33 -3.14 -21.89
N ILE A 99 -4.90 -3.33 -20.65
CA ILE A 99 -3.51 -3.63 -20.27
C ILE A 99 -3.47 -5.08 -19.82
N LEU A 100 -2.61 -5.88 -20.42
CA LEU A 100 -2.34 -7.23 -19.98
C LEU A 100 -1.07 -7.22 -19.12
N VAL A 101 -1.20 -7.70 -17.88
CA VAL A 101 -0.11 -7.73 -16.91
C VAL A 101 0.24 -9.19 -16.61
N ASN A 102 1.39 -9.64 -17.07
CA ASN A 102 1.94 -10.94 -16.72
C ASN A 102 2.87 -10.77 -15.52
N ILE A 103 2.52 -11.38 -14.40
CA ILE A 103 3.30 -11.39 -13.17
C ILE A 103 4.01 -12.74 -13.09
N ILE A 104 5.31 -12.69 -13.21
CA ILE A 104 6.17 -13.88 -13.20
C ILE A 104 6.88 -13.92 -11.84
N ASP A 105 6.54 -14.90 -11.04
CA ASP A 105 7.30 -15.24 -9.83
C ASP A 105 8.17 -16.49 -10.08
N SER A 106 8.92 -16.92 -9.07
CA SER A 106 9.81 -18.07 -9.16
C SER A 106 9.10 -19.41 -9.43
N ILE A 107 7.78 -19.49 -9.25
CA ILE A 107 7.01 -20.74 -9.25
C ILE A 107 5.89 -20.70 -10.30
N SER A 108 5.33 -19.55 -10.59
CA SER A 108 4.13 -19.40 -11.42
C SER A 108 4.13 -18.13 -12.26
N THR A 109 3.36 -18.16 -13.33
CA THR A 109 3.02 -16.97 -14.10
C THR A 109 1.52 -16.72 -13.97
N ARG A 110 1.16 -15.51 -13.56
CA ARG A 110 -0.22 -15.07 -13.46
C ARG A 110 -0.48 -13.93 -14.42
N THR A 111 -1.51 -14.07 -15.25
CA THR A 111 -1.95 -13.03 -16.17
C THR A 111 -3.16 -12.30 -15.60
N VAL A 112 -3.14 -10.97 -15.67
CA VAL A 112 -4.22 -10.09 -15.26
C VAL A 112 -4.62 -9.21 -16.44
N HIS A 113 -5.90 -9.19 -16.79
CA HIS A 113 -6.48 -8.33 -17.80
C HIS A 113 -7.08 -7.10 -17.12
N ILE A 114 -6.59 -5.92 -17.44
CA ILE A 114 -7.04 -4.64 -16.88
C ILE A 114 -7.66 -3.83 -18.01
N LYS A 115 -9.00 -3.82 -18.12
CA LYS A 115 -9.68 -2.94 -19.05
C LYS A 115 -9.56 -1.49 -18.58
N TYR A 116 -9.35 -0.56 -19.50
CA TYR A 116 -9.26 0.86 -19.14
C TYR A 116 -10.52 1.38 -18.45
N SER A 117 -11.70 0.86 -18.86
CA SER A 117 -12.99 1.19 -18.22
C SER A 117 -13.10 0.79 -16.75
N ASP A 118 -12.35 -0.23 -16.33
CA ASP A 118 -12.44 -0.83 -15.01
C ASP A 118 -11.37 -0.31 -14.04
N ILE A 119 -10.50 0.58 -14.52
CA ILE A 119 -9.50 1.25 -13.68
C ILE A 119 -10.22 2.21 -12.75
N THR A 120 -10.10 1.97 -11.44
CA THR A 120 -10.76 2.80 -10.44
C THR A 120 -10.11 4.18 -10.34
N TRP A 121 -8.77 4.24 -10.36
CA TRP A 121 -7.99 5.48 -10.39
C TRP A 121 -6.51 5.21 -10.72
N VAL A 122 -5.84 6.25 -11.19
CA VAL A 122 -4.40 6.28 -11.43
C VAL A 122 -3.77 7.37 -10.57
N LYS A 123 -2.75 7.03 -9.79
CA LYS A 123 -2.00 7.99 -8.99
C LYS A 123 -0.64 8.26 -9.61
N ASN A 124 -0.34 9.52 -9.80
CA ASN A 124 0.96 9.98 -10.24
C ASN A 124 1.90 10.10 -9.03
N LEU A 125 2.86 9.18 -8.91
CA LEU A 125 3.93 9.20 -7.91
C LEU A 125 5.17 9.89 -8.51
N LYS A 126 6.20 10.14 -7.70
CA LYS A 126 7.41 10.81 -8.13
C LYS A 126 8.08 10.11 -9.33
N ASN A 127 8.37 8.82 -9.20
CA ASN A 127 9.09 8.03 -10.20
C ASN A 127 8.22 6.95 -10.88
N HIS A 128 6.96 6.80 -10.44
CA HIS A 128 6.07 5.73 -10.88
C HIS A 128 4.65 6.23 -11.14
N PHE A 129 3.88 5.47 -11.91
CA PHE A 129 2.43 5.52 -11.91
C PHE A 129 1.90 4.32 -11.12
N ALA A 130 0.90 4.54 -10.30
CA ALA A 130 0.19 3.48 -9.60
C ALA A 130 -1.24 3.37 -10.15
N ILE A 131 -1.55 2.26 -10.77
CA ILE A 131 -2.89 1.93 -11.29
C ILE A 131 -3.60 1.11 -10.22
N PHE A 132 -4.79 1.53 -9.82
CA PHE A 132 -5.62 0.79 -8.86
C PHE A 132 -6.75 0.07 -9.58
N TYR A 133 -6.72 -1.26 -9.53
CA TYR A 133 -7.67 -2.16 -10.17
C TYR A 133 -7.95 -3.37 -9.27
N ALA A 134 -9.21 -3.76 -9.11
CA ALA A 134 -9.63 -4.94 -8.34
C ALA A 134 -8.99 -5.04 -6.94
N ASN A 135 -8.94 -3.91 -6.20
CA ASN A 135 -8.32 -3.78 -4.87
C ASN A 135 -6.80 -4.08 -4.82
N GLN A 136 -6.12 -3.99 -5.95
CA GLN A 136 -4.67 -4.17 -6.06
C GLN A 136 -4.03 -2.99 -6.78
N TYR A 137 -2.73 -2.78 -6.50
CA TYR A 137 -1.92 -1.78 -7.17
C TYR A 137 -1.01 -2.44 -8.19
N TYR A 138 -0.92 -1.81 -9.37
CA TYR A 138 0.00 -2.15 -10.44
C TYR A 138 0.87 -0.93 -10.69
N PHE A 139 2.19 -1.11 -10.77
CA PHE A 139 3.14 0.00 -10.84
C PHE A 139 3.84 0.02 -12.18
N LEU A 140 3.99 1.22 -12.75
CA LEU A 140 4.73 1.47 -13.97
C LEU A 140 5.82 2.49 -13.67
N ARG A 141 7.06 2.21 -14.06
CA ARG A 141 8.18 3.13 -13.87
C ARG A 141 8.16 4.19 -14.99
N LYS A 142 8.25 5.46 -14.60
CA LYS A 142 8.17 6.58 -15.56
C LYS A 142 9.35 6.64 -16.52
N SER A 143 10.57 6.32 -16.05
CA SER A 143 11.77 6.32 -16.88
C SER A 143 11.60 5.48 -18.15
N ASP A 144 10.93 4.34 -18.00
CA ASP A 144 10.81 3.37 -19.07
C ASP A 144 9.63 3.68 -20.02
N LEU A 145 8.77 4.65 -19.61
CA LEU A 145 7.62 5.13 -20.39
C LEU A 145 7.91 6.42 -21.17
N ILE A 146 8.98 7.15 -20.82
CA ILE A 146 9.28 8.48 -21.40
C ILE A 146 9.67 8.40 -22.88
N GLU A 147 10.17 7.26 -23.36
CA GLU A 147 10.51 7.12 -24.78
C GLU A 147 9.29 6.98 -25.70
N ASN A 148 8.10 6.64 -25.18
CA ASN A 148 6.90 6.44 -25.99
C ASN A 148 5.62 6.98 -25.30
N ALA A 149 5.54 8.30 -25.15
CA ALA A 149 4.50 9.01 -24.39
C ALA A 149 3.07 8.86 -24.96
N LYS A 150 2.36 7.75 -24.69
CA LYS A 150 0.90 7.67 -24.92
C LYS A 150 0.06 7.53 -23.64
N ILE A 151 0.65 7.41 -22.47
CA ILE A 151 -0.11 7.30 -21.19
C ILE A 151 -0.50 8.68 -20.61
N THR A 152 -0.32 9.76 -21.36
CA THR A 152 -0.70 11.11 -20.91
C THR A 152 -2.20 11.39 -21.00
N MET A 153 -3.03 10.40 -21.39
CA MET A 153 -4.47 10.58 -21.61
C MET A 153 -5.37 9.67 -20.73
N LEU A 154 -4.88 9.24 -19.59
CA LEU A 154 -5.75 8.58 -18.59
C LEU A 154 -6.02 9.48 -17.39
#